data_217b5f7b6e781ac8ce90dfa49f6b45ec
#
_entry.id   217b5f7b6e781ac8ce90dfa49f6b45ec
#
_cell.length_a   1.000
_cell.length_b   1.000
_cell.length_c   1.000
_cell.angle_alpha   90.00
_cell.angle_beta   90.00
_cell.angle_gamma   90.00
#
_symmetry.space_group_name_H-M   'P 1'
#
loop_
_entity.id
_entity.type
_entity.pdbx_description
1 polymer ?
#
loop_
_entity_poly.entity_id
_entity_poly.type
_entity_poly.pdbx_seq_one_letter_code
_entity_poly.pdbx_strand_id
1 'polypeptide(L)'
;FDLIVVDEATHYKNTRTKRWKTLRKIVTDNTWLWMMTGTPAAQSPLDAYGLAKLINPDAVPRFYSSFRDMVMTQITQFRWVPRENASDVVYNALQPAIRYTKEECLDLPDMTYTKRKVELTRQQTKYYEMLRKRLIMKVGEDEVSAINAAATMNKLLQISAGAVYTDEGDALEFDIKNRYQ
;
A
#
# COMPACT_ATOMS: atom_id res chain seq x y z
N PHE A 1 0.15 21.51 22.31
CA PHE A 1 -0.31 20.17 22.73
C PHE A 1 0.81 19.47 23.48
N ASP A 2 0.48 18.90 24.65
CA ASP A 2 1.44 18.16 25.46
C ASP A 2 1.61 16.72 24.95
N LEU A 3 0.52 16.14 24.40
CA LEU A 3 0.49 14.82 23.79
C LEU A 3 -0.28 14.84 22.48
N ILE A 4 0.27 14.21 21.46
CA ILE A 4 -0.39 13.93 20.19
C ILE A 4 -0.34 12.42 19.97
N VAL A 5 -1.50 11.80 19.73
CA VAL A 5 -1.64 10.40 19.37
C VAL A 5 -2.07 10.30 17.90
N VAL A 6 -1.29 9.58 17.11
CA VAL A 6 -1.56 9.39 15.68
C VAL A 6 -1.89 7.92 15.46
N ASP A 7 -3.14 7.63 15.15
CA ASP A 7 -3.56 6.31 14.68
C ASP A 7 -3.32 6.17 13.17
N GLU A 8 -3.13 4.93 12.70
CA GLU A 8 -2.76 4.63 11.31
C GLU A 8 -1.58 5.47 10.80
N ALA A 9 -0.48 5.45 11.56
CA ALA A 9 0.72 6.24 11.31
C ALA A 9 1.34 6.05 9.91
N THR A 10 1.03 4.94 9.22
CA THR A 10 1.43 4.70 7.82
C THR A 10 1.02 5.81 6.86
N HIS A 11 -0.02 6.58 7.19
CA HIS A 11 -0.40 7.76 6.42
C HIS A 11 0.65 8.87 6.41
N TYR A 12 1.63 8.82 7.32
CA TYR A 12 2.71 9.80 7.47
C TYR A 12 4.06 9.31 6.94
N LYS A 13 4.10 8.19 6.20
CA LYS A 13 5.33 7.63 5.64
C LYS A 13 6.05 8.55 4.64
N ASN A 14 5.31 9.45 3.98
CA ASN A 14 5.86 10.34 2.96
C ASN A 14 6.02 11.78 3.48
N THR A 15 7.28 12.20 3.67
CA THR A 15 7.66 13.52 4.18
C THR A 15 7.27 14.69 3.27
N ARG A 16 6.95 14.43 2.01
CA ARG A 16 6.57 15.49 1.03
C ARG A 16 5.10 15.88 1.15
N THR A 17 4.26 15.06 1.77
CA THR A 17 2.81 15.30 1.87
C THR A 17 2.50 16.50 2.77
N LYS A 18 1.39 17.18 2.49
CA LYS A 18 0.90 18.29 3.31
C LYS A 18 0.64 17.84 4.75
N ARG A 19 0.04 16.64 4.94
CA ARG A 19 -0.27 16.09 6.27
C ARG A 19 1.01 15.88 7.11
N TRP A 20 2.07 15.30 6.53
CA TRP A 20 3.34 15.11 7.22
C TRP A 20 3.94 16.46 7.66
N LYS A 21 4.00 17.42 6.73
CA LYS A 21 4.53 18.77 6.99
C LYS A 21 3.73 19.50 8.06
N THR A 22 2.41 19.32 8.08
CA THR A 22 1.55 19.93 9.11
C THR A 22 1.82 19.30 10.47
N LEU A 23 1.86 17.97 10.58
CA LEU A 23 2.18 17.29 11.84
C LEU A 23 3.57 17.73 12.37
N ARG A 24 4.58 17.76 11.50
CA ARG A 24 5.95 18.18 11.88
C ARG A 24 6.01 19.60 12.42
N LYS A 25 5.10 20.50 12.00
CA LYS A 25 5.04 21.88 12.50
C LYS A 25 4.42 21.99 13.88
N ILE A 26 3.48 21.13 14.22
CA ILE A 26 2.79 21.19 15.51
C ILE A 26 3.48 20.35 16.59
N VAL A 27 4.31 19.39 16.22
CA VAL A 27 5.16 18.65 17.14
C VAL A 27 6.37 19.51 17.49
N THR A 28 6.52 19.82 18.77
CA THR A 28 7.64 20.58 19.35
C THR A 28 8.45 19.69 20.30
N ASP A 29 9.57 20.17 20.80
CA ASP A 29 10.42 19.44 21.74
C ASP A 29 9.70 19.11 23.05
N ASN A 30 8.63 19.81 23.37
CA ASN A 30 7.79 19.58 24.55
C ASN A 30 6.54 18.74 24.27
N THR A 31 6.40 18.20 23.04
CA THR A 31 5.23 17.42 22.63
C THR A 31 5.56 15.93 22.66
N TRP A 32 4.82 15.16 23.45
CA TRP A 32 4.85 13.70 23.35
C TRP A 32 4.12 13.27 22.08
N LEU A 33 4.79 12.50 21.21
CA LEU A 33 4.20 11.99 19.99
C LEU A 33 4.14 10.46 20.03
N TRP A 34 2.93 9.92 20.07
CA TRP A 34 2.68 8.48 19.95
C TRP A 34 2.14 8.16 18.55
N MET A 35 2.82 7.28 17.85
CA MET A 35 2.42 6.85 16.51
C MET A 35 2.10 5.37 16.52
N MET A 36 0.83 5.02 16.24
CA MET A 36 0.34 3.64 16.26
C MET A 36 0.17 3.13 14.83
N THR A 37 0.65 1.92 14.56
CA THR A 37 0.44 1.22 13.29
C THR A 37 0.77 -0.25 13.42
N GLY A 38 0.01 -1.11 12.76
CA GLY A 38 0.31 -2.55 12.67
C GLY A 38 1.47 -2.88 11.72
N THR A 39 1.80 -1.98 10.79
CA THR A 39 2.78 -2.25 9.72
C THR A 39 3.57 -1.00 9.34
N PRO A 40 4.60 -0.61 10.10
CA PRO A 40 5.33 0.64 9.88
C PRO A 40 6.08 0.70 8.53
N ALA A 41 6.43 -0.46 7.96
CA ALA A 41 7.15 -0.60 6.68
C ALA A 41 6.46 -1.63 5.78
N ALA A 42 5.15 -1.45 5.52
CA ALA A 42 4.28 -2.43 4.88
C ALA A 42 4.68 -2.81 3.44
N GLN A 43 5.17 -1.87 2.66
CA GLN A 43 5.50 -2.09 1.25
C GLN A 43 7.01 -2.07 0.98
N SER A 44 7.75 -1.28 1.75
CA SER A 44 9.18 -1.09 1.55
C SER A 44 9.82 -0.61 2.85
N PRO A 45 11.09 -0.95 3.12
CA PRO A 45 11.87 -0.36 4.21
C PRO A 45 11.86 1.18 4.19
N LEU A 46 11.68 1.77 3.00
CA LEU A 46 11.62 3.23 2.81
C LEU A 46 10.39 3.89 3.46
N ASP A 47 9.32 3.13 3.69
CA ASP A 47 8.10 3.64 4.33
C ASP A 47 8.38 4.08 5.78
N ALA A 48 9.40 3.52 6.43
CA ALA A 48 9.79 3.89 7.79
C ALA A 48 10.41 5.29 7.91
N TYR A 49 10.99 5.83 6.82
CA TYR A 49 11.71 7.11 6.88
C TYR A 49 10.85 8.27 7.39
N GLY A 50 9.64 8.42 6.87
CA GLY A 50 8.75 9.51 7.27
C GLY A 50 8.31 9.41 8.73
N LEU A 51 8.12 8.18 9.23
CA LEU A 51 7.76 7.92 10.62
C LEU A 51 8.95 8.21 11.55
N ALA A 52 10.12 7.67 11.22
CA ALA A 52 11.35 7.88 12.00
C ALA A 52 11.71 9.38 12.08
N LYS A 53 11.51 10.14 11.00
CA LYS A 53 11.72 11.60 11.00
C LYS A 53 10.81 12.37 11.95
N LEU A 54 9.67 11.80 12.34
CA LEU A 54 8.76 12.41 13.31
C LEU A 54 9.08 11.97 14.74
N ILE A 55 9.44 10.68 14.94
CA ILE A 55 9.63 10.06 16.26
C ILE A 55 11.07 10.28 16.76
N ASN A 56 12.03 9.95 15.91
CA ASN A 56 13.46 9.97 16.24
C ASN A 56 14.25 10.52 15.05
N PRO A 57 14.21 11.84 14.82
CA PRO A 57 14.82 12.49 13.65
C PRO A 57 16.33 12.27 13.55
N ASP A 58 17.02 12.02 14.67
CA ASP A 58 18.47 11.83 14.73
C ASP A 58 18.89 10.39 14.37
N ALA A 59 17.97 9.42 14.47
CA ALA A 59 18.23 8.03 14.07
C ALA A 59 18.26 7.81 12.54
N VAL A 60 17.89 8.81 11.74
CA VAL A 60 17.85 8.70 10.29
C VAL A 60 18.55 9.89 9.62
N PRO A 61 19.19 9.67 8.46
CA PRO A 61 19.85 10.73 7.72
C PRO A 61 18.91 11.88 7.39
N ARG A 62 19.48 13.07 7.23
CA ARG A 62 18.75 14.28 6.85
C ARG A 62 17.99 14.10 5.54
N PHE A 63 18.60 13.42 4.55
CA PHE A 63 18.05 13.25 3.21
C PHE A 63 17.50 11.85 3.01
N TYR A 64 16.35 11.77 2.35
CA TYR A 64 15.71 10.52 1.99
C TYR A 64 16.59 9.63 1.10
N SER A 65 17.35 10.22 0.16
CA SER A 65 18.28 9.48 -0.69
C SER A 65 19.32 8.72 0.14
N SER A 66 19.89 9.36 1.16
CA SER A 66 20.87 8.72 2.04
C SER A 66 20.24 7.55 2.82
N PHE A 67 19.03 7.70 3.32
CA PHE A 67 18.31 6.60 3.96
C PHE A 67 18.01 5.47 2.98
N ARG A 68 17.58 5.80 1.75
CA ARG A 68 17.39 4.81 0.70
C ARG A 68 18.66 4.00 0.47
N ASP A 69 19.80 4.63 0.34
CA ASP A 69 21.09 3.99 0.07
C ASP A 69 21.55 3.11 1.25
N MET A 70 21.08 3.37 2.47
CA MET A 70 21.29 2.49 3.64
C MET A 70 20.45 1.21 3.58
N VAL A 71 19.20 1.28 3.13
CA VAL A 71 18.24 0.16 3.22
C VAL A 71 17.96 -0.52 1.88
N MET A 72 18.39 0.06 0.77
CA MET A 72 18.14 -0.47 -0.58
C MET A 72 19.43 -0.57 -1.39
N THR A 73 19.47 -1.54 -2.30
CA THR A 73 20.52 -1.69 -3.33
C THR A 73 19.90 -1.47 -4.70
N GLN A 74 20.52 -0.65 -5.51
CA GLN A 74 20.11 -0.43 -6.89
C GLN A 74 20.62 -1.56 -7.78
N ILE A 75 19.72 -2.27 -8.44
CA ILE A 75 20.03 -3.35 -9.39
C ILE A 75 20.07 -2.82 -10.82
N THR A 76 19.12 -1.96 -11.18
CA THR A 76 19.07 -1.26 -12.46
C THR A 76 18.68 0.19 -12.24
N GLN A 77 18.73 1.01 -13.29
CA GLN A 77 18.30 2.42 -13.20
C GLN A 77 16.92 2.62 -12.56
N PHE A 78 16.02 1.65 -12.69
CA PHE A 78 14.64 1.74 -12.19
C PHE A 78 14.30 0.72 -11.10
N ARG A 79 15.20 -0.23 -10.80
CA ARG A 79 14.90 -1.32 -9.86
C ARG A 79 15.80 -1.26 -8.63
N TRP A 80 15.15 -1.15 -7.48
CA TRP A 80 15.75 -1.20 -6.15
C TRP A 80 15.24 -2.41 -5.39
N VAL A 81 16.11 -3.04 -4.62
CA VAL A 81 15.76 -4.16 -3.74
C VAL A 81 16.23 -3.86 -2.32
N PRO A 82 15.51 -4.36 -1.29
CA PRO A 82 15.99 -4.23 0.09
C PRO A 82 17.35 -4.88 0.30
N ARG A 83 18.20 -4.26 1.11
CA ARG A 83 19.44 -4.88 1.61
C ARG A 83 19.10 -5.95 2.66
N GLU A 84 20.00 -6.89 2.89
CA GLU A 84 19.84 -7.93 3.91
C GLU A 84 19.62 -7.33 5.32
N ASN A 85 20.34 -6.29 5.66
CA ASN A 85 20.24 -5.58 6.94
C ASN A 85 19.15 -4.52 7.00
N ALA A 86 18.29 -4.38 5.98
CA ALA A 86 17.27 -3.33 5.92
C ALA A 86 16.30 -3.37 7.10
N SER A 87 15.96 -4.57 7.57
CA SER A 87 15.06 -4.76 8.72
C SER A 87 15.66 -4.21 10.01
N ASP A 88 16.95 -4.43 10.24
CA ASP A 88 17.65 -3.95 11.44
C ASP A 88 17.79 -2.43 11.42
N VAL A 89 18.10 -1.85 10.26
CA VAL A 89 18.16 -0.40 10.09
C VAL A 89 16.80 0.24 10.37
N VAL A 90 15.71 -0.34 9.85
CA VAL A 90 14.33 0.14 10.10
C VAL A 90 13.95 0.00 11.57
N TYR A 91 14.26 -1.16 12.18
CA TYR A 91 13.99 -1.38 13.60
C TYR A 91 14.68 -0.31 14.47
N ASN A 92 15.97 -0.07 14.25
CA ASN A 92 16.74 0.92 15.00
C ASN A 92 16.23 2.35 14.76
N ALA A 93 15.84 2.67 13.52
CA ALA A 93 15.33 3.99 13.16
C ALA A 93 13.98 4.33 13.84
N LEU A 94 13.19 3.32 14.17
CA LEU A 94 11.87 3.48 14.79
C LEU A 94 11.89 3.41 16.32
N GLN A 95 13.07 3.25 16.95
CA GLN A 95 13.17 3.25 18.42
C GLN A 95 12.94 4.67 19.00
N PRO A 96 12.35 4.77 20.20
CA PRO A 96 11.80 3.69 21.02
C PRO A 96 10.45 3.21 20.48
N ALA A 97 10.31 1.90 20.25
CA ALA A 97 9.07 1.30 19.77
C ALA A 97 8.68 0.08 20.63
N ILE A 98 7.40 -0.03 20.92
CA ILE A 98 6.81 -1.21 21.55
C ILE A 98 6.05 -1.97 20.48
N ARG A 99 6.30 -3.27 20.36
CA ARG A 99 5.60 -4.14 19.43
C ARG A 99 4.94 -5.27 20.20
N TYR A 100 3.67 -5.44 19.91
CA TYR A 100 2.90 -6.63 20.34
C TYR A 100 2.54 -7.44 19.11
N THR A 101 2.75 -8.73 19.16
CA THR A 101 2.23 -9.64 18.12
C THR A 101 0.79 -10.02 18.45
N LYS A 102 0.07 -10.45 17.41
CA LYS A 102 -1.31 -10.88 17.56
C LYS A 102 -1.43 -12.10 18.50
N GLU A 103 -0.46 -12.98 18.43
CA GLU A 103 -0.33 -14.21 19.23
C GLU A 103 -0.08 -13.90 20.71
N GLU A 104 0.62 -12.79 21.01
CA GLU A 104 0.88 -12.36 22.39
C GLU A 104 -0.31 -11.67 23.05
N CYS A 105 -1.21 -11.08 22.25
CA CYS A 105 -2.28 -10.24 22.77
C CYS A 105 -3.66 -10.89 22.73
N LEU A 106 -3.87 -11.89 21.87
CA LEU A 106 -5.19 -12.43 21.58
C LEU A 106 -5.17 -13.96 21.60
N ASP A 107 -6.02 -14.54 22.40
CA ASP A 107 -6.35 -15.97 22.36
C ASP A 107 -7.44 -16.19 21.30
N LEU A 108 -7.02 -16.19 20.02
CA LEU A 108 -7.91 -16.39 18.90
C LEU A 108 -7.76 -17.82 18.35
N PRO A 109 -8.85 -18.41 17.86
CA PRO A 109 -8.79 -19.68 17.14
C PRO A 109 -7.93 -19.54 15.88
N ASP A 110 -7.37 -20.66 15.43
CA ASP A 110 -6.56 -20.73 14.22
C ASP A 110 -7.29 -20.15 13.01
N MET A 111 -6.56 -19.37 12.22
CA MET A 111 -7.13 -18.73 11.04
C MET A 111 -7.31 -19.74 9.90
N THR A 112 -8.55 -19.98 9.51
CA THR A 112 -8.89 -20.88 8.40
C THR A 112 -9.11 -20.07 7.11
N TYR A 113 -8.34 -20.38 6.07
CA TYR A 113 -8.52 -19.81 4.73
C TYR A 113 -9.42 -20.71 3.88
N THR A 114 -10.62 -20.25 3.57
CA THR A 114 -11.53 -20.96 2.67
C THR A 114 -11.63 -20.22 1.34
N LYS A 115 -11.29 -20.91 0.23
CA LYS A 115 -11.45 -20.37 -1.13
C LYS A 115 -12.80 -20.81 -1.68
N ARG A 116 -13.70 -19.89 -1.92
CA ARG A 116 -14.94 -20.12 -2.65
C ARG A 116 -14.79 -19.65 -4.09
N LYS A 117 -14.97 -20.55 -5.05
CA LYS A 117 -15.01 -20.21 -6.47
C LYS A 117 -16.44 -19.89 -6.86
N VAL A 118 -16.63 -18.75 -7.47
CA VAL A 118 -17.94 -18.29 -7.97
C VAL A 118 -17.77 -17.96 -9.44
N GLU A 119 -18.65 -18.50 -10.27
CA GLU A 119 -18.66 -18.21 -11.70
C GLU A 119 -19.28 -16.84 -11.97
N LEU A 120 -18.76 -16.18 -12.99
CA LEU A 120 -19.34 -14.92 -13.46
C LEU A 120 -20.72 -15.16 -14.04
N THR A 121 -21.64 -14.22 -13.85
CA THR A 121 -22.94 -14.26 -14.54
C THR A 121 -22.75 -14.09 -16.04
N ARG A 122 -23.76 -14.48 -16.84
CA ARG A 122 -23.72 -14.35 -18.30
C ARG A 122 -23.43 -12.91 -18.75
N GLN A 123 -23.98 -11.94 -18.04
CA GLN A 123 -23.75 -10.53 -18.31
C GLN A 123 -22.28 -10.16 -18.04
N GLN A 124 -21.76 -10.49 -16.88
CA GLN A 124 -20.35 -10.25 -16.54
C GLN A 124 -19.40 -10.93 -17.52
N THR A 125 -19.64 -12.20 -17.85
CA THR A 125 -18.82 -12.97 -18.82
C THR A 125 -18.74 -12.27 -20.16
N LYS A 126 -19.89 -11.80 -20.68
CA LYS A 126 -19.94 -11.08 -21.97
C LYS A 126 -19.01 -9.86 -21.97
N TYR A 127 -19.13 -8.99 -20.96
CA TYR A 127 -18.31 -7.77 -20.87
C TYR A 127 -16.83 -8.08 -20.58
N TYR A 128 -16.56 -9.07 -19.73
CA TYR A 128 -15.22 -9.52 -19.41
C TYR A 128 -14.48 -10.02 -20.65
N GLU A 129 -15.09 -10.92 -21.42
CA GLU A 129 -14.49 -11.47 -22.64
C GLU A 129 -14.32 -10.41 -23.75
N MET A 130 -15.26 -9.50 -23.89
CA MET A 130 -15.13 -8.39 -24.84
C MET A 130 -13.92 -7.50 -24.51
N LEU A 131 -13.75 -7.15 -23.25
CA LEU A 131 -12.63 -6.32 -22.79
C LEU A 131 -11.29 -7.09 -22.88
N ARG A 132 -11.29 -8.37 -22.52
CA ARG A 132 -10.12 -9.25 -22.63
C ARG A 132 -9.64 -9.41 -24.07
N LYS A 133 -10.57 -9.64 -25.02
CA LYS A 133 -10.24 -9.72 -26.46
C LYS A 133 -9.63 -8.41 -26.97
N ARG A 134 -10.18 -7.26 -26.56
CA ARG A 134 -9.65 -5.95 -26.93
C ARG A 134 -8.22 -5.75 -26.40
N LEU A 135 -7.93 -6.22 -25.19
CA LEU A 135 -6.57 -6.18 -24.64
C LEU A 135 -5.61 -7.04 -25.45
N ILE A 136 -6.01 -8.28 -25.79
CA ILE A 136 -5.18 -9.22 -26.57
C ILE A 136 -4.87 -8.66 -27.96
N MET A 137 -5.84 -8.09 -28.66
CA MET A 137 -5.61 -7.46 -29.97
C MET A 137 -4.61 -6.30 -29.88
N LYS A 138 -4.72 -5.45 -28.86
CA LYS A 138 -3.75 -4.36 -28.66
C LYS A 138 -2.34 -4.87 -28.37
N VAL A 139 -2.19 -5.97 -27.63
CA VAL A 139 -0.87 -6.59 -27.39
C VAL A 139 -0.25 -7.16 -28.68
N GLY A 140 -1.06 -7.67 -29.59
CA GLY A 140 -0.60 -8.19 -30.89
C GLY A 140 -0.19 -7.10 -31.90
N GLU A 141 -0.59 -5.87 -31.68
CA GLU A 141 -0.29 -4.70 -32.55
C GLU A 141 0.84 -3.80 -32.00
N ASP A 142 1.63 -4.26 -31.02
CA ASP A 142 2.76 -3.55 -30.37
C ASP A 142 2.46 -2.17 -29.75
N GLU A 143 1.20 -1.77 -29.67
CA GLU A 143 0.79 -0.44 -29.14
C GLU A 143 0.39 -0.41 -27.66
N VAL A 144 0.66 -1.44 -26.88
CA VAL A 144 0.21 -1.46 -25.47
C VAL A 144 1.24 -0.80 -24.56
N SER A 145 1.00 0.45 -24.19
CA SER A 145 1.69 1.02 -23.02
C SER A 145 1.30 0.25 -21.75
N ALA A 146 2.25 0.08 -20.81
CA ALA A 146 2.02 -0.57 -19.53
C ALA A 146 0.84 0.07 -18.75
N ILE A 147 0.61 1.37 -18.94
CA ILE A 147 -0.51 2.13 -18.35
C ILE A 147 -1.86 1.63 -18.88
N ASN A 148 -1.98 1.39 -20.18
CA ASN A 148 -3.22 0.90 -20.79
C ASN A 148 -3.53 -0.55 -20.36
N ALA A 149 -2.49 -1.40 -20.21
CA ALA A 149 -2.64 -2.76 -19.70
C ALA A 149 -3.13 -2.77 -18.25
N ALA A 150 -2.54 -1.95 -17.38
CA ALA A 150 -2.93 -1.84 -15.97
C ALA A 150 -4.37 -1.29 -15.82
N ALA A 151 -4.75 -0.28 -16.60
CA ALA A 151 -6.11 0.26 -16.59
C ALA A 151 -7.14 -0.80 -17.02
N THR A 152 -6.82 -1.58 -18.07
CA THR A 152 -7.71 -2.66 -18.54
C THR A 152 -7.84 -3.77 -17.49
N MET A 153 -6.74 -4.17 -16.83
CA MET A 153 -6.76 -5.15 -15.75
C MET A 153 -7.66 -4.68 -14.59
N ASN A 154 -7.56 -3.42 -14.19
CA ASN A 154 -8.44 -2.85 -13.17
C ASN A 154 -9.92 -2.90 -13.59
N LYS A 155 -10.26 -2.60 -14.84
CA LYS A 155 -11.62 -2.73 -15.36
C LYS A 155 -12.12 -4.18 -15.36
N LEU A 156 -11.26 -5.16 -15.68
CA LEU A 156 -11.59 -6.58 -15.57
C LEU A 156 -11.89 -7.00 -14.12
N LEU A 157 -11.10 -6.54 -13.16
CA LEU A 157 -11.36 -6.77 -11.74
C LEU A 157 -12.67 -6.12 -11.28
N GLN A 158 -12.98 -4.90 -11.73
CA GLN A 158 -14.22 -4.20 -11.43
C GLN A 158 -15.45 -4.96 -11.97
N ILE A 159 -15.41 -5.44 -13.22
CA ILE A 159 -16.47 -6.28 -13.80
C ILE A 159 -16.67 -7.55 -12.95
N SER A 160 -15.58 -8.20 -12.57
CA SER A 160 -15.62 -9.38 -11.70
C SER A 160 -16.19 -9.04 -10.32
N ALA A 161 -15.97 -7.83 -9.81
CA ALA A 161 -16.50 -7.36 -8.53
C ALA A 161 -18.00 -7.00 -8.58
N GLY A 162 -18.55 -6.72 -9.74
CA GLY A 162 -19.99 -6.44 -9.92
C GLY A 162 -20.34 -5.05 -10.40
N ALA A 163 -19.38 -4.16 -10.58
CA ALA A 163 -19.58 -2.86 -11.19
C ALA A 163 -18.31 -2.37 -11.88
N VAL A 164 -18.43 -1.60 -12.96
CA VAL A 164 -17.31 -0.97 -13.66
C VAL A 164 -17.59 0.50 -13.93
N TYR A 165 -16.62 1.36 -13.67
CA TYR A 165 -16.72 2.76 -14.01
C TYR A 165 -16.49 2.98 -15.50
N THR A 166 -17.38 3.76 -16.13
CA THR A 166 -17.22 4.25 -17.51
C THR A 166 -16.15 5.34 -17.56
N ASP A 167 -15.75 5.73 -18.76
CA ASP A 167 -14.78 6.82 -18.93
C ASP A 167 -15.40 8.18 -18.60
N GLU A 168 -16.73 8.27 -18.56
CA GLU A 168 -17.52 9.46 -18.17
C GLU A 168 -17.73 9.55 -16.63
N GLY A 169 -17.33 8.50 -15.89
CA GLY A 169 -17.42 8.45 -14.43
C GLY A 169 -18.67 7.77 -13.90
N ASP A 170 -19.58 7.33 -14.75
CA ASP A 170 -20.77 6.59 -14.37
C ASP A 170 -20.42 5.14 -14.01
N ALA A 171 -21.20 4.52 -13.12
CA ALA A 171 -21.06 3.12 -12.77
C ALA A 171 -22.04 2.24 -13.54
N LEU A 172 -21.50 1.24 -14.27
CA LEU A 172 -22.31 0.17 -14.85
C LEU A 172 -22.31 -1.02 -13.87
N GLU A 173 -23.47 -1.35 -13.33
CA GLU A 173 -23.65 -2.44 -12.39
C GLU A 173 -24.00 -3.75 -13.09
N PHE A 174 -23.56 -4.87 -12.53
CA PHE A 174 -23.81 -6.22 -13.01
C PHE A 174 -24.60 -7.03 -11.98
N ASP A 175 -25.42 -7.97 -12.45
CA ASP A 175 -26.02 -8.97 -11.58
C ASP A 175 -24.93 -9.88 -10.99
N ILE A 176 -24.86 -9.97 -9.66
CA ILE A 176 -23.89 -10.75 -8.90
C ILE A 176 -24.55 -11.82 -8.02
N LYS A 177 -25.76 -12.25 -8.36
CA LYS A 177 -26.53 -13.25 -7.57
C LYS A 177 -25.72 -14.49 -7.24
N ASN A 178 -24.84 -14.93 -8.15
CA ASN A 178 -23.98 -16.10 -7.93
C ASN A 178 -23.04 -15.97 -6.71
N ARG A 179 -22.84 -14.75 -6.17
CA ARG A 179 -21.98 -14.51 -5.01
C ARG A 179 -22.70 -14.70 -3.69
N TYR A 180 -24.04 -14.71 -3.69
CA TYR A 180 -24.86 -14.78 -2.49
C TYR A 180 -25.48 -16.17 -2.28
N GLN A 181 -25.15 -17.12 -3.15
CA GLN A 181 -25.48 -18.53 -3.04
C GLN A 181 -24.30 -19.31 -2.43
#